data_47e631fc2b5aa317d4092b2a1f1b8d46
#
_entry.id   47e631fc2b5aa317d4092b2a1f1b8d46
#
_cell.length_a   1.000
_cell.length_b   1.000
_cell.length_c   1.000
_cell.angle_alpha   90.00
_cell.angle_beta   90.00
_cell.angle_gamma   90.00
#
_symmetry.space_group_name_H-M   'P 1'
#
loop_
_entity.id
_entity.type
_entity.pdbx_description
1 polymer ?
#
loop_
_entity_poly.entity_id
_entity_poly.type
_entity_poly.pdbx_seq_one_letter_code
_entity_poly.pdbx_strand_id
1 'polypeptide(L)'
;FGNTTTHADHVVDFSSRGPSIIGDPKPDLMSIGAYSFTPTMITKTSEDSTDEPFRLFGGTSMSAPIVAGSAALVIQSLNEKSEQFAPYDVKNLLMSSADDLKNDVFTQGAGLVDSLQAVRTVNGHGGTFVVHNSMTSSNIETILSESITNINSTAIGFEEFAIPMKNVPQTSWFGGRLSPGETSMTTFTIE
;
A
#
# COMPACT_ATOMS: atom_id res chain seq x y z
N PHE A 1 28.48 9.06 3.13
CA PHE A 1 27.61 7.89 3.29
C PHE A 1 28.37 6.71 2.69
N GLY A 2 28.71 5.72 3.54
CA GLY A 2 29.41 4.53 3.10
C GLY A 2 28.58 3.73 2.10
N ASN A 3 29.27 2.99 1.25
CA ASN A 3 28.60 2.06 0.36
C ASN A 3 27.82 1.03 1.19
N THR A 4 26.50 1.09 1.14
CA THR A 4 25.60 0.23 1.89
C THR A 4 25.05 -0.92 1.05
N THR A 5 25.82 -1.38 0.06
CA THR A 5 25.40 -2.51 -0.79
C THR A 5 25.05 -3.77 0.00
N THR A 6 25.61 -3.91 1.20
CA THR A 6 25.26 -5.02 2.12
C THR A 6 23.87 -4.90 2.74
N HIS A 7 23.24 -3.73 2.65
CA HIS A 7 21.90 -3.45 3.17
C HIS A 7 20.94 -3.02 2.05
N ALA A 8 21.36 -3.12 0.79
CA ALA A 8 20.44 -2.93 -0.33
C ALA A 8 19.31 -3.97 -0.21
N ASP A 9 18.10 -3.52 -0.51
CA ASP A 9 16.89 -4.35 -0.50
C ASP A 9 16.49 -4.92 0.88
N HIS A 10 17.09 -4.41 1.96
CA HIS A 10 16.67 -4.76 3.31
C HIS A 10 15.53 -3.86 3.78
N VAL A 11 14.57 -4.47 4.46
CA VAL A 11 13.49 -3.74 5.11
C VAL A 11 14.02 -3.10 6.39
N VAL A 12 13.82 -1.78 6.51
CA VAL A 12 14.28 -1.03 7.68
C VAL A 12 13.47 -1.37 8.92
N ASP A 13 14.10 -1.27 10.09
CA ASP A 13 13.50 -1.70 11.37
C ASP A 13 12.24 -0.89 11.74
N PHE A 14 12.15 0.36 11.31
CA PHE A 14 10.99 1.21 11.58
C PHE A 14 9.80 0.97 10.64
N SER A 15 9.94 0.09 9.64
CA SER A 15 8.82 -0.27 8.76
C SER A 15 7.76 -1.04 9.56
N SER A 16 6.52 -0.58 9.50
CA SER A 16 5.41 -1.29 10.12
C SER A 16 5.18 -2.62 9.41
N ARG A 17 4.92 -3.65 10.21
CA ARG A 17 4.64 -5.01 9.72
C ARG A 17 3.20 -5.38 10.00
N GLY A 18 2.65 -6.19 9.11
CA GLY A 18 1.34 -6.77 9.29
C GLY A 18 1.30 -7.89 10.34
N PRO A 19 0.14 -8.49 10.55
CA PRO A 19 -1.13 -8.15 9.89
C PRO A 19 -1.71 -6.82 10.38
N SER A 20 -2.72 -6.29 9.65
CA SER A 20 -3.51 -5.16 10.14
C SER A 20 -4.31 -5.54 11.39
N ILE A 21 -4.91 -4.57 12.05
CA ILE A 21 -5.75 -4.80 13.26
C ILE A 21 -6.92 -5.76 12.99
N ILE A 22 -7.36 -5.86 11.75
CA ILE A 22 -8.43 -6.78 11.31
C ILE A 22 -7.88 -8.07 10.68
N GLY A 23 -6.55 -8.27 10.70
CA GLY A 23 -5.89 -9.46 10.21
C GLY A 23 -5.49 -9.45 8.74
N ASP A 24 -5.82 -8.41 7.98
CA ASP A 24 -5.43 -8.32 6.57
C ASP A 24 -3.92 -8.34 6.39
N PRO A 25 -3.41 -9.01 5.35
CA PRO A 25 -2.01 -8.90 4.97
C PRO A 25 -1.66 -7.45 4.62
N LYS A 26 -0.73 -6.89 5.39
CA LYS A 26 -0.16 -5.55 5.16
C LYS A 26 1.35 -5.62 5.44
N PRO A 27 2.14 -4.79 4.79
CA PRO A 27 1.82 -3.79 3.75
C PRO A 27 1.32 -4.43 2.46
N ASP A 28 0.70 -3.67 1.55
CA ASP A 28 0.36 -4.18 0.22
C ASP A 28 1.61 -4.33 -0.66
N LEU A 29 2.53 -3.37 -0.57
CA LEU A 29 3.85 -3.37 -1.20
C LEU A 29 4.78 -2.37 -0.52
N MET A 30 6.03 -2.36 -0.90
CA MET A 30 7.07 -1.50 -0.35
C MET A 30 7.64 -0.53 -1.38
N SER A 31 8.30 0.50 -0.88
CA SER A 31 9.13 1.41 -1.66
C SER A 31 10.29 1.94 -0.82
N ILE A 32 11.15 2.72 -1.45
CA ILE A 32 12.33 3.30 -0.79
C ILE A 32 11.87 4.27 0.31
N GLY A 33 12.29 4.00 1.54
CA GLY A 33 11.94 4.78 2.73
C GLY A 33 13.13 5.10 3.64
N ALA A 34 14.33 4.58 3.33
CA ALA A 34 15.51 4.81 4.13
C ALA A 34 16.36 5.96 3.56
N TYR A 35 16.72 6.83 4.43
CA TYR A 35 17.62 7.98 4.35
C TYR A 35 18.10 8.39 2.94
N SER A 36 17.30 9.25 2.30
CA SER A 36 17.66 9.90 1.05
C SER A 36 17.59 11.43 1.19
N PHE A 37 18.19 12.13 0.25
CA PHE A 37 18.06 13.58 0.20
C PHE A 37 16.72 13.95 -0.45
N THR A 38 15.94 14.76 0.26
CA THR A 38 14.68 15.30 -0.23
C THR A 38 14.75 16.82 -0.32
N PRO A 39 14.09 17.44 -1.31
CA PRO A 39 13.92 18.89 -1.33
C PRO A 39 13.23 19.38 -0.07
N THR A 40 13.68 20.51 0.45
CA THR A 40 13.01 21.18 1.58
C THR A 40 12.46 22.51 1.13
N MET A 41 11.40 22.94 1.84
CA MET A 41 10.90 24.30 1.65
C MET A 41 11.95 25.28 2.20
N ILE A 42 12.42 26.17 1.35
CA ILE A 42 13.31 27.26 1.75
C ILE A 42 12.41 28.39 2.26
N THR A 43 12.28 28.48 3.57
CA THR A 43 11.61 29.61 4.22
C THR A 43 12.67 30.62 4.65
N LYS A 44 12.76 31.74 3.96
CA LYS A 44 13.56 32.88 4.43
C LYS A 44 12.88 33.48 5.67
N THR A 45 13.24 32.99 6.83
CA THR A 45 12.76 33.57 8.11
C THR A 45 13.71 34.62 8.67
N SER A 46 14.97 34.66 8.20
CA SER A 46 15.96 35.70 8.54
C SER A 46 17.02 35.79 7.45
N GLU A 47 17.74 36.92 7.38
CA GLU A 47 18.85 37.12 6.45
C GLU A 47 20.03 36.17 6.70
N ASP A 48 20.09 35.54 7.88
CA ASP A 48 21.14 34.60 8.31
C ASP A 48 20.72 33.12 8.18
N SER A 49 19.56 32.81 7.60
CA SER A 49 19.15 31.41 7.46
C SER A 49 19.96 30.70 6.38
N THR A 50 20.81 29.75 6.80
CA THR A 50 21.52 28.79 5.94
C THR A 50 20.63 27.59 5.61
N ASP A 51 19.39 27.84 5.18
CA ASP A 51 18.48 26.78 4.82
C ASP A 51 19.01 26.05 3.58
N GLU A 52 19.41 24.80 3.77
CA GLU A 52 19.86 23.96 2.67
C GLU A 52 18.66 23.50 1.84
N PRO A 53 18.76 23.53 0.49
CA PRO A 53 17.65 23.15 -0.39
C PRO A 53 17.32 21.65 -0.32
N PHE A 54 18.20 20.85 0.27
CA PHE A 54 18.04 19.43 0.44
C PHE A 54 18.34 19.00 1.87
N ARG A 55 17.55 18.10 2.39
CA ARG A 55 17.73 17.53 3.72
C ARG A 55 17.72 16.01 3.64
N LEU A 56 18.51 15.38 4.49
CA LEU A 56 18.42 13.94 4.70
C LEU A 56 17.08 13.62 5.38
N PHE A 57 16.32 12.75 4.77
CA PHE A 57 15.03 12.28 5.29
C PHE A 57 14.92 10.77 5.17
N GLY A 58 14.21 10.14 6.11
CA GLY A 58 13.89 8.73 6.09
C GLY A 58 12.60 8.48 6.84
N GLY A 59 11.83 7.53 6.36
CA GLY A 59 10.56 7.14 6.92
C GLY A 59 9.64 6.49 5.90
N THR A 60 8.64 5.77 6.34
CA THR A 60 7.57 5.26 5.47
C THR A 60 6.80 6.39 4.80
N SER A 61 6.86 7.61 5.39
CA SER A 61 6.36 8.85 4.77
C SER A 61 7.12 9.28 3.51
N MET A 62 8.30 8.70 3.23
CA MET A 62 9.01 8.85 1.97
C MET A 62 8.60 7.77 0.97
N SER A 63 8.36 6.55 1.44
CA SER A 63 7.89 5.44 0.62
C SER A 63 6.51 5.71 0.00
N ALA A 64 5.57 6.20 0.78
CA ALA A 64 4.19 6.39 0.35
C ALA A 64 4.05 7.30 -0.90
N PRO A 65 4.67 8.49 -0.98
CA PRO A 65 4.58 9.33 -2.18
C PRO A 65 5.28 8.72 -3.40
N ILE A 66 6.29 7.87 -3.24
CA ILE A 66 6.90 7.15 -4.36
C ILE A 66 5.89 6.17 -4.96
N VAL A 67 5.18 5.42 -4.13
CA VAL A 67 4.10 4.53 -4.59
C VAL A 67 2.96 5.33 -5.23
N ALA A 68 2.60 6.49 -4.66
CA ALA A 68 1.59 7.37 -5.26
C ALA A 68 2.03 7.89 -6.64
N GLY A 69 3.30 8.24 -6.81
CA GLY A 69 3.87 8.60 -8.12
C GLY A 69 3.84 7.43 -9.11
N SER A 70 4.16 6.23 -8.66
CA SER A 70 4.06 5.01 -9.47
C SER A 70 2.62 4.74 -9.91
N ALA A 71 1.66 4.92 -9.02
CA ALA A 71 0.23 4.81 -9.34
C ALA A 71 -0.19 5.86 -10.38
N ALA A 72 0.30 7.10 -10.29
CA ALA A 72 0.02 8.13 -11.28
C ALA A 72 0.53 7.76 -12.68
N LEU A 73 1.70 7.13 -12.79
CA LEU A 73 2.23 6.64 -14.08
C LEU A 73 1.38 5.51 -14.66
N VAL A 74 0.92 4.58 -13.82
CA VAL A 74 0.00 3.50 -14.23
C VAL A 74 -1.32 4.10 -14.71
N ILE A 75 -1.91 5.03 -13.98
CA ILE A 75 -3.15 5.72 -14.34
C ILE A 75 -2.97 6.48 -15.67
N GLN A 76 -1.87 7.17 -15.86
CA GLN A 76 -1.57 7.84 -17.12
C GLN A 76 -1.57 6.84 -18.28
N SER A 77 -0.87 5.72 -18.12
CA SER A 77 -0.77 4.68 -19.16
C SER A 77 -2.12 4.05 -19.49
N LEU A 78 -2.97 3.80 -18.48
CA LEU A 78 -4.34 3.30 -18.69
C LEU A 78 -5.21 4.32 -19.43
N ASN A 79 -5.13 5.60 -19.07
CA ASN A 79 -5.85 6.69 -19.75
C ASN A 79 -5.42 6.85 -21.21
N GLU A 80 -4.13 6.72 -21.53
CA GLU A 80 -3.62 6.77 -22.90
C GLU A 80 -4.19 5.66 -23.78
N LYS A 81 -4.55 4.52 -23.19
CA LYS A 81 -5.22 3.41 -23.86
C LYS A 81 -6.75 3.54 -23.90
N SER A 82 -7.30 4.56 -23.27
CA SER A 82 -8.75 4.72 -23.10
C SER A 82 -9.41 3.53 -22.39
N GLU A 83 -8.66 2.83 -21.55
CA GLU A 83 -9.20 1.72 -20.74
C GLU A 83 -9.96 2.26 -19.54
N GLN A 84 -11.07 1.62 -19.23
CA GLN A 84 -11.78 1.88 -17.97
C GLN A 84 -11.15 1.04 -16.87
N PHE A 85 -10.87 1.67 -15.76
CA PHE A 85 -10.24 1.02 -14.61
C PHE A 85 -10.84 1.53 -13.30
N ALA A 86 -10.75 0.69 -12.28
CA ALA A 86 -11.08 1.04 -10.90
C ALA A 86 -9.78 1.21 -10.08
N PRO A 87 -9.85 1.81 -8.90
CA PRO A 87 -8.66 1.97 -8.03
C PRO A 87 -7.97 0.64 -7.68
N TYR A 88 -8.72 -0.45 -7.55
CA TYR A 88 -8.14 -1.76 -7.26
C TYR A 88 -7.34 -2.33 -8.43
N ASP A 89 -7.64 -1.98 -9.69
CA ASP A 89 -6.86 -2.42 -10.86
C ASP A 89 -5.46 -1.80 -10.81
N VAL A 90 -5.37 -0.50 -10.48
CA VAL A 90 -4.09 0.18 -10.29
C VAL A 90 -3.29 -0.46 -9.16
N LYS A 91 -3.94 -0.78 -8.05
CA LYS A 91 -3.31 -1.47 -6.93
C LYS A 91 -2.79 -2.85 -7.35
N ASN A 92 -3.61 -3.63 -8.05
CA ASN A 92 -3.23 -4.96 -8.53
C ASN A 92 -2.08 -4.92 -9.53
N LEU A 93 -2.08 -3.95 -10.46
CA LEU A 93 -0.97 -3.74 -11.40
C LEU A 93 0.34 -3.46 -10.68
N LEU A 94 0.32 -2.60 -9.66
CA LEU A 94 1.51 -2.32 -8.86
C LEU A 94 1.97 -3.53 -8.05
N MET A 95 1.05 -4.28 -7.46
CA MET A 95 1.37 -5.46 -6.66
C MET A 95 1.89 -6.62 -7.54
N SER A 96 1.27 -6.86 -8.68
CA SER A 96 1.66 -7.96 -9.57
C SER A 96 2.98 -7.72 -10.30
N SER A 97 3.42 -6.46 -10.40
CA SER A 97 4.68 -6.07 -11.01
C SER A 97 5.81 -5.82 -10.01
N ALA A 98 5.54 -5.93 -8.72
CA ALA A 98 6.52 -5.67 -7.66
C ALA A 98 7.62 -6.73 -7.62
N ASP A 99 8.83 -6.31 -7.30
CA ASP A 99 9.99 -7.19 -7.12
C ASP A 99 9.96 -7.87 -5.76
N ASP A 100 9.94 -9.20 -5.77
CA ASP A 100 9.96 -10.01 -4.55
C ASP A 100 11.36 -10.01 -3.91
N LEU A 101 11.49 -9.34 -2.76
CA LEU A 101 12.74 -9.27 -1.99
C LEU A 101 12.96 -10.49 -1.07
N LYS A 102 12.13 -11.53 -1.17
CA LYS A 102 12.23 -12.78 -0.41
C LYS A 102 11.99 -12.63 1.10
N ASN A 103 11.28 -11.58 1.51
CA ASN A 103 10.77 -11.48 2.87
C ASN A 103 9.37 -12.13 2.96
N ASP A 104 8.87 -12.26 4.18
CA ASP A 104 7.49 -12.71 4.38
C ASP A 104 6.46 -11.63 3.98
N VAL A 105 5.24 -12.06 3.70
CA VAL A 105 4.15 -11.20 3.21
C VAL A 105 3.80 -10.07 4.19
N PHE A 106 3.96 -10.26 5.49
CA PHE A 106 3.68 -9.23 6.50
C PHE A 106 4.81 -8.21 6.62
N THR A 107 5.95 -8.50 6.03
CA THR A 107 7.10 -7.59 6.00
C THR A 107 7.15 -6.80 4.70
N GLN A 108 6.93 -7.43 3.55
CA GLN A 108 7.11 -6.81 2.24
C GLN A 108 5.83 -6.64 1.42
N GLY A 109 4.74 -7.32 1.79
CA GLY A 109 3.57 -7.43 0.91
C GLY A 109 3.90 -8.18 -0.37
N ALA A 110 3.56 -7.59 -1.51
CA ALA A 110 3.94 -8.11 -2.83
C ALA A 110 5.43 -7.91 -3.17
N GLY A 111 6.09 -6.97 -2.52
CA GLY A 111 7.50 -6.66 -2.75
C GLY A 111 7.78 -5.17 -2.95
N LEU A 112 8.92 -4.88 -3.55
CA LEU A 112 9.35 -3.52 -3.88
C LEU A 112 8.66 -3.05 -5.17
N VAL A 113 8.09 -1.86 -5.15
CA VAL A 113 7.42 -1.27 -6.33
C VAL A 113 8.37 -1.16 -7.53
N ASP A 114 7.97 -1.72 -8.66
CA ASP A 114 8.59 -1.52 -9.97
C ASP A 114 7.63 -0.75 -10.89
N SER A 115 7.82 0.56 -10.95
CA SER A 115 7.01 1.45 -11.78
C SER A 115 7.16 1.17 -13.27
N LEU A 116 8.36 0.77 -13.71
CA LEU A 116 8.63 0.47 -15.10
C LEU A 116 7.91 -0.80 -15.53
N GLN A 117 8.00 -1.85 -14.72
CA GLN A 117 7.32 -3.11 -15.01
C GLN A 117 5.80 -2.93 -14.96
N ALA A 118 5.27 -2.15 -14.00
CA ALA A 118 3.84 -1.84 -13.93
C ALA A 118 3.34 -1.18 -15.22
N VAL A 119 4.03 -0.14 -15.70
CA VAL A 119 3.67 0.53 -16.96
C VAL A 119 3.86 -0.38 -18.18
N ARG A 120 4.90 -1.20 -18.21
CA ARG A 120 5.11 -2.20 -19.27
C ARG A 120 3.97 -3.22 -19.33
N THR A 121 3.50 -3.67 -18.18
CA THR A 121 2.36 -4.59 -18.10
C THR A 121 1.10 -3.98 -18.70
N VAL A 122 0.77 -2.74 -18.36
CA VAL A 122 -0.33 -1.99 -19.01
C VAL A 122 -0.14 -1.92 -20.52
N ASN A 123 1.10 -1.80 -20.99
CA ASN A 123 1.42 -1.73 -22.42
C ASN A 123 1.53 -3.09 -23.12
N GLY A 124 1.13 -4.17 -22.46
CA GLY A 124 1.11 -5.50 -23.05
C GLY A 124 2.48 -6.18 -23.09
N HIS A 125 3.47 -5.67 -22.35
CA HIS A 125 4.79 -6.27 -22.20
C HIS A 125 4.86 -7.12 -20.94
N GLY A 126 4.04 -8.13 -20.85
CA GLY A 126 3.94 -9.04 -19.72
C GLY A 126 2.50 -9.45 -19.50
N GLY A 127 2.32 -10.50 -18.72
CA GLY A 127 1.00 -10.94 -18.23
C GLY A 127 0.79 -10.44 -16.82
N THR A 128 -0.42 -10.06 -16.51
CA THR A 128 -0.88 -9.85 -15.16
C THR A 128 -2.20 -10.57 -14.96
N PHE A 129 -2.55 -10.80 -13.74
CA PHE A 129 -3.86 -11.30 -13.38
C PHE A 129 -4.37 -10.49 -12.20
N VAL A 130 -5.65 -10.27 -12.17
CA VAL A 130 -6.33 -9.63 -11.05
C VAL A 130 -6.91 -10.73 -10.17
N VAL A 131 -6.62 -10.67 -8.89
CA VAL A 131 -7.20 -11.58 -7.91
C VAL A 131 -8.07 -10.77 -6.98
N HIS A 132 -9.32 -11.12 -6.90
CA HIS A 132 -10.23 -10.52 -5.93
C HIS A 132 -11.15 -11.56 -5.33
N ASN A 133 -11.60 -11.33 -4.12
CA ASN A 133 -12.67 -12.11 -3.51
C ASN A 133 -13.98 -11.32 -3.53
N SER A 134 -15.08 -12.05 -3.55
CA SER A 134 -16.44 -11.48 -3.52
C SER A 134 -16.88 -11.05 -2.11
N MET A 135 -16.04 -11.27 -1.11
CA MET A 135 -16.37 -10.87 0.26
C MET A 135 -16.24 -9.36 0.39
N THR A 136 -17.36 -8.71 0.41
CA THR A 136 -17.44 -7.35 0.94
C THR A 136 -17.03 -7.36 2.40
N SER A 137 -16.45 -6.28 2.85
CA SER A 137 -15.89 -6.08 4.18
C SER A 137 -16.93 -6.09 5.33
N SER A 138 -17.93 -6.97 5.28
CA SER A 138 -18.92 -7.08 6.36
C SER A 138 -18.27 -7.31 7.73
N ASN A 139 -17.14 -8.01 7.77
CA ASN A 139 -16.38 -8.18 8.99
C ASN A 139 -15.71 -6.87 9.45
N ILE A 140 -15.28 -6.04 8.52
CA ILE A 140 -14.74 -4.71 8.83
C ILE A 140 -15.85 -3.82 9.37
N GLU A 141 -17.04 -3.84 8.77
CA GLU A 141 -18.19 -3.09 9.27
C GLU A 141 -18.57 -3.51 10.69
N THR A 142 -18.57 -4.82 10.97
CA THR A 142 -18.88 -5.31 12.31
C THR A 142 -17.83 -4.86 13.32
N ILE A 143 -16.55 -5.03 13.01
CA ILE A 143 -15.45 -4.62 13.91
C ILE A 143 -15.43 -3.11 14.11
N LEU A 144 -15.64 -2.33 13.06
CA LEU A 144 -15.67 -0.87 13.16
C LEU A 144 -16.92 -0.40 13.90
N SER A 145 -18.09 -0.99 13.65
CA SER A 145 -19.33 -0.63 14.36
C SER A 145 -19.25 -0.99 15.85
N GLU A 146 -18.67 -2.13 16.20
CA GLU A 146 -18.41 -2.50 17.58
C GLU A 146 -17.38 -1.58 18.26
N SER A 147 -16.35 -1.15 17.51
CA SER A 147 -15.35 -0.23 18.01
C SER A 147 -15.89 1.19 18.16
N ILE A 148 -16.77 1.63 17.26
CA ILE A 148 -17.41 2.96 17.29
C ILE A 148 -18.46 3.04 18.40
N THR A 149 -19.20 1.99 18.68
CA THR A 149 -20.14 1.96 19.80
C THR A 149 -19.46 2.04 21.16
N ASN A 150 -18.19 1.62 21.24
CA ASN A 150 -17.37 1.70 22.46
C ASN A 150 -16.58 3.01 22.59
N ILE A 151 -16.42 3.77 21.51
CA ILE A 151 -15.81 5.10 21.53
C ILE A 151 -16.94 6.12 21.55
N ASN A 152 -17.12 6.72 22.72
CA ASN A 152 -18.12 7.80 22.95
C ASN A 152 -18.23 8.72 21.73
N SER A 153 -19.43 8.92 21.23
CA SER A 153 -19.89 9.45 19.95
C SER A 153 -19.33 10.81 19.44
N THR A 154 -18.19 11.24 19.90
CA THR A 154 -17.49 12.46 19.47
C THR A 154 -16.39 12.23 18.44
N ALA A 155 -16.11 11.00 18.04
CA ALA A 155 -15.22 10.71 16.92
C ALA A 155 -15.98 10.83 15.59
N ILE A 156 -16.46 12.02 15.31
CA ILE A 156 -16.97 12.42 14.00
C ILE A 156 -15.84 12.23 12.99
N GLY A 157 -16.04 11.36 12.02
CA GLY A 157 -15.10 11.15 10.91
C GLY A 157 -14.82 9.70 10.55
N PHE A 158 -15.03 8.74 11.43
CA PHE A 158 -14.81 7.32 11.09
C PHE A 158 -15.91 6.75 10.19
N GLU A 159 -17.15 7.23 10.33
CA GLU A 159 -18.27 6.83 9.45
C GLU A 159 -18.07 7.26 8.00
N GLU A 160 -17.50 8.43 7.76
CA GLU A 160 -17.17 8.93 6.42
C GLU A 160 -16.05 8.12 5.74
N PHE A 161 -15.12 7.56 6.50
CA PHE A 161 -14.03 6.75 5.97
C PHE A 161 -14.42 5.27 5.76
N ALA A 162 -15.41 4.76 6.48
CA ALA A 162 -15.85 3.37 6.37
C ALA A 162 -16.79 3.13 5.17
N ILE A 163 -17.58 4.13 4.78
CA ILE A 163 -18.59 4.03 3.73
C ILE A 163 -18.00 3.75 2.33
N PRO A 164 -16.88 4.35 1.89
CA PRO A 164 -16.31 4.07 0.58
C PRO A 164 -15.75 2.64 0.41
N MET A 165 -15.46 1.95 1.49
CA MET A 165 -14.86 0.59 1.44
C MET A 165 -15.91 -0.52 1.34
N LYS A 166 -17.18 -0.19 1.41
CA LYS A 166 -18.31 -1.12 1.52
C LYS A 166 -18.47 -2.07 0.34
N ASN A 167 -17.94 -1.75 -0.83
CA ASN A 167 -18.10 -2.53 -2.05
C ASN A 167 -16.82 -2.68 -2.85
N VAL A 168 -15.66 -2.49 -2.23
CA VAL A 168 -14.38 -2.66 -2.91
C VAL A 168 -13.99 -4.14 -2.85
N PRO A 169 -13.74 -4.79 -4.00
CA PRO A 169 -13.20 -6.14 -4.03
C PRO A 169 -11.90 -6.21 -3.24
N GLN A 170 -11.79 -7.21 -2.37
CA GLN A 170 -10.59 -7.39 -1.55
C GLN A 170 -9.62 -8.32 -2.27
N THR A 171 -8.36 -7.95 -2.33
CA THR A 171 -7.26 -8.77 -2.87
C THR A 171 -6.68 -9.71 -1.82
N SER A 172 -7.13 -9.61 -0.59
CA SER A 172 -6.71 -10.42 0.55
C SER A 172 -7.94 -10.92 1.30
N TRP A 173 -7.74 -11.95 2.10
CA TRP A 173 -8.80 -12.54 2.92
C TRP A 173 -8.30 -12.81 4.34
N PHE A 174 -9.12 -12.42 5.28
CA PHE A 174 -8.92 -12.71 6.68
C PHE A 174 -9.96 -13.71 7.15
N GLY A 175 -9.52 -14.91 7.48
CA GLY A 175 -10.37 -16.02 7.92
C GLY A 175 -11.01 -15.88 9.29
N GLY A 176 -10.68 -14.80 10.01
CA GLY A 176 -11.13 -14.60 11.38
C GLY A 176 -10.29 -15.39 12.39
N ARG A 177 -10.71 -15.32 13.65
CA ARG A 177 -10.14 -16.12 14.73
C ARG A 177 -10.88 -17.46 14.74
N LEU A 178 -10.17 -18.55 14.47
CA LEU A 178 -10.75 -19.88 14.41
C LEU A 178 -10.42 -20.68 15.66
N SER A 179 -11.42 -21.34 16.24
CA SER A 179 -11.23 -22.35 17.28
C SER A 179 -10.88 -23.70 16.65
N PRO A 180 -10.27 -24.63 17.41
CA PRO A 180 -9.99 -25.97 16.89
C PRO A 180 -11.24 -26.65 16.34
N GLY A 181 -11.17 -27.07 15.06
CA GLY A 181 -12.30 -27.70 14.34
C GLY A 181 -13.18 -26.75 13.56
N GLU A 182 -13.02 -25.44 13.72
CA GLU A 182 -13.70 -24.45 12.87
C GLU A 182 -12.96 -24.26 11.55
N THR A 183 -13.72 -23.99 10.51
CA THR A 183 -13.21 -23.70 9.15
C THR A 183 -13.80 -22.40 8.64
N SER A 184 -12.99 -21.62 7.97
CA SER A 184 -13.43 -20.45 7.23
C SER A 184 -12.99 -20.59 5.78
N MET A 185 -13.84 -20.22 4.84
CA MET A 185 -13.57 -20.36 3.40
C MET A 185 -13.97 -19.09 2.66
N THR A 186 -13.22 -18.81 1.61
CA THR A 186 -13.56 -17.77 0.65
C THR A 186 -13.29 -18.25 -0.76
N THR A 187 -13.88 -17.60 -1.73
CA THR A 187 -13.63 -17.85 -3.15
C THR A 187 -12.90 -16.66 -3.73
N PHE A 188 -11.77 -16.91 -4.39
CA PHE A 188 -11.07 -15.93 -5.18
C PHE A 188 -11.43 -16.09 -6.65
N THR A 189 -11.73 -14.99 -7.30
CA THR A 189 -11.85 -14.90 -8.76
C THR A 189 -10.52 -14.42 -9.31
N ILE A 190 -10.04 -15.05 -10.38
CA ILE A 190 -8.82 -14.69 -11.10
C ILE A 190 -9.25 -14.29 -12.50
N GLU A 191 -8.94 -13.08 -12.90
CA GLU A 191 -9.24 -12.50 -14.22
C GLU A 191 -7.98 -12.05 -14.94
#